data_0a8f93d6dd41ab783e86af21fcb50730
#
_entry.id   0a8f93d6dd41ab783e86af21fcb50730
#
_cell.length_a   1.000
_cell.length_b   1.000
_cell.length_c   1.000
_cell.angle_alpha   90.00
_cell.angle_beta   90.00
_cell.angle_gamma   90.00
#
_symmetry.space_group_name_H-M   'P 1'
#
loop_
_entity.id
_entity.type
_entity.pdbx_description
1 polymer ?
#
loop_
_entity_poly.entity_id
_entity_poly.type
_entity_poly.pdbx_seq_one_letter_code
_entity_poly.pdbx_strand_id
1 'polypeptide(L)'
;MARDISDLTPIEGAQTLIDYIAAGSKPKERWRLGTEHEKFPFYTDGNMPVPYDGPRGIKALLEGMQMMLGWEPILDAGNIIGLVEPTGAGAISLEPGGQFELSGAPLETIHQTCREANAHLAQLREIAEPLGIKFLGIGGSPKWTLAETPRMPKTRYGIMSSYMPKVGTRGLDMMYRTCTI
;
A
#
# COMPACT_ATOMS: atom_id res chain seq x y z
N MET A 1 2.48 -6.07 -0.11
CA MET A 1 2.92 -6.86 -1.31
C MET A 1 2.16 -6.34 -2.52
N ALA A 2 2.87 -5.70 -3.43
CA ALA A 2 2.27 -4.98 -4.54
C ALA A 2 1.97 -5.87 -5.77
N ARG A 3 2.65 -7.00 -5.96
CA ARG A 3 2.42 -7.92 -7.09
C ARG A 3 1.92 -9.27 -6.60
N ASP A 4 0.81 -9.74 -7.17
CA ASP A 4 0.39 -11.12 -7.03
C ASP A 4 1.17 -11.98 -8.05
N ILE A 5 2.18 -12.69 -7.58
CA ILE A 5 2.91 -13.69 -8.39
C ILE A 5 2.17 -15.01 -8.24
N SER A 6 1.64 -15.52 -9.33
CA SER A 6 1.03 -16.86 -9.35
C SER A 6 2.10 -17.89 -9.67
N ASP A 7 2.40 -18.76 -8.70
CA ASP A 7 3.17 -19.99 -8.91
C ASP A 7 2.17 -21.14 -9.05
N LEU A 8 2.15 -21.77 -10.21
CA LEU A 8 1.25 -22.89 -10.52
C LEU A 8 1.91 -24.25 -10.27
N THR A 9 3.10 -24.29 -9.68
CA THR A 9 3.77 -25.54 -9.31
C THR A 9 2.92 -26.28 -8.27
N PRO A 10 2.55 -27.55 -8.52
CA PRO A 10 1.76 -28.33 -7.58
C PRO A 10 2.49 -28.48 -6.23
N ILE A 11 1.74 -28.34 -5.16
CA ILE A 11 2.22 -28.59 -3.80
C ILE A 11 2.11 -30.10 -3.55
N GLU A 12 3.23 -30.81 -3.42
CA GLU A 12 3.27 -32.26 -3.24
C GLU A 12 2.89 -32.72 -1.82
N GLY A 13 3.01 -31.82 -0.82
CA GLY A 13 2.66 -32.13 0.56
C GLY A 13 3.01 -31.03 1.54
N ALA A 14 2.71 -31.26 2.81
CA ALA A 14 2.97 -30.30 3.89
C ALA A 14 4.46 -29.93 4.01
N GLN A 15 5.36 -30.88 3.72
CA GLN A 15 6.80 -30.62 3.80
C GLN A 15 7.25 -29.53 2.80
N THR A 16 6.68 -29.51 1.59
CA THR A 16 6.95 -28.45 0.59
C THR A 16 6.65 -27.04 1.16
N LEU A 17 5.54 -26.91 1.90
CA LEU A 17 5.16 -25.64 2.53
C LEU A 17 6.12 -25.27 3.68
N ILE A 18 6.50 -26.26 4.50
CA ILE A 18 7.46 -26.07 5.60
C ILE A 18 8.81 -25.63 5.05
N ASP A 19 9.31 -26.30 4.02
CA ASP A 19 10.60 -25.99 3.40
C ASP A 19 10.59 -24.60 2.74
N TYR A 20 9.49 -24.21 2.11
CA TYR A 20 9.32 -22.87 1.54
C TYR A 20 9.44 -21.77 2.61
N ILE A 21 8.78 -21.93 3.75
CA ILE A 21 8.88 -20.96 4.86
C ILE A 21 10.28 -21.01 5.48
N ALA A 22 10.85 -22.20 5.70
CA ALA A 22 12.18 -22.37 6.28
C ALA A 22 13.28 -21.75 5.41
N ALA A 23 13.16 -21.85 4.08
CA ALA A 23 14.09 -21.23 3.13
C ALA A 23 14.13 -19.69 3.23
N GLY A 24 13.10 -19.07 3.80
CA GLY A 24 13.06 -17.64 4.12
C GLY A 24 14.01 -17.23 5.26
N SER A 25 14.46 -18.16 6.09
CA SER A 25 15.44 -17.91 7.16
C SER A 25 16.76 -17.43 6.58
N LYS A 26 17.30 -16.37 7.15
CA LYS A 26 18.56 -15.76 6.70
C LYS A 26 19.53 -15.61 7.86
N PRO A 27 20.84 -15.86 7.64
CA PRO A 27 21.86 -15.57 8.64
C PRO A 27 21.88 -14.05 8.92
N LYS A 28 22.32 -13.67 10.12
CA LYS A 28 22.27 -12.30 10.65
C LYS A 28 22.91 -11.27 9.69
N GLU A 29 23.97 -11.66 9.01
CA GLU A 29 24.72 -10.80 8.07
C GLU A 29 23.87 -10.40 6.83
N ARG A 30 22.82 -11.17 6.56
CA ARG A 30 21.87 -10.92 5.46
C ARG A 30 20.54 -10.30 5.92
N TRP A 31 20.40 -9.96 7.19
CA TRP A 31 19.21 -9.27 7.66
C TRP A 31 19.14 -7.87 7.08
N ARG A 32 17.94 -7.46 6.77
CA ARG A 32 17.63 -6.15 6.22
C ARG A 32 16.41 -5.58 6.93
N LEU A 33 16.31 -4.25 6.95
CA LEU A 33 15.14 -3.52 7.39
C LEU A 33 14.28 -3.24 6.16
N GLY A 34 13.02 -3.62 6.19
CA GLY A 34 12.01 -3.23 5.21
C GLY A 34 10.98 -2.37 5.92
N THR A 35 10.77 -1.16 5.43
CA THR A 35 9.77 -0.25 5.99
C THR A 35 8.46 -0.42 5.25
N GLU A 36 7.37 -0.61 5.98
CA GLU A 36 6.02 -0.40 5.49
C GLU A 36 5.49 0.86 6.16
N HIS A 37 5.21 1.89 5.36
CA HIS A 37 4.74 3.18 5.85
C HIS A 37 3.44 3.55 5.17
N GLU A 38 2.34 3.29 5.83
CA GLU A 38 1.00 3.65 5.39
C GLU A 38 0.58 5.03 5.90
N LYS A 39 -0.31 5.68 5.19
CA LYS A 39 -0.87 6.97 5.58
C LYS A 39 -2.21 7.21 4.92
N PHE A 40 -3.13 7.85 5.65
CA PHE A 40 -4.43 8.26 5.11
C PHE A 40 -4.31 9.52 4.27
N PRO A 41 -4.62 9.48 2.95
CA PRO A 41 -4.77 10.67 2.15
C PRO A 41 -6.11 11.36 2.45
N PHE A 42 -6.10 12.70 2.54
CA PHE A 42 -7.31 13.49 2.73
C PHE A 42 -7.20 14.83 2.01
N TYR A 43 -8.33 15.37 1.59
CA TYR A 43 -8.38 16.73 1.05
C TYR A 43 -8.19 17.76 2.16
N THR A 44 -7.42 18.81 1.88
CA THR A 44 -7.25 19.94 2.81
C THR A 44 -8.53 20.71 3.02
N ASP A 45 -9.44 20.69 2.04
CA ASP A 45 -10.77 21.24 2.15
C ASP A 45 -11.71 20.20 2.79
N GLY A 46 -12.26 20.54 3.95
CA GLY A 46 -13.22 19.70 4.68
C GLY A 46 -12.66 18.43 5.31
N ASN A 47 -11.38 18.09 5.14
CA ASN A 47 -10.76 16.84 5.60
C ASN A 47 -11.53 15.60 5.15
N MET A 48 -12.01 15.59 3.91
CA MET A 48 -12.72 14.46 3.31
C MET A 48 -11.71 13.43 2.77
N PRO A 49 -12.08 12.13 2.75
CA PRO A 49 -11.22 11.11 2.17
C PRO A 49 -11.07 11.31 0.67
N VAL A 50 -9.95 10.86 0.12
CA VAL A 50 -9.67 10.98 -1.32
C VAL A 50 -10.23 9.77 -2.06
N PRO A 51 -11.20 9.93 -2.98
CA PRO A 51 -11.72 8.82 -3.78
C PRO A 51 -10.66 8.32 -4.76
N TYR A 52 -10.87 7.12 -5.32
CA TYR A 52 -9.97 6.58 -6.33
C TYR A 52 -10.02 7.40 -7.62
N ASP A 53 -11.22 7.65 -8.15
CA ASP A 53 -11.44 8.35 -9.41
C ASP A 53 -11.48 9.88 -9.26
N GLY A 54 -11.41 10.55 -10.40
CA GLY A 54 -11.52 12.00 -10.51
C GLY A 54 -10.16 12.69 -10.70
N PRO A 55 -10.18 13.97 -11.10
CA PRO A 55 -8.96 14.71 -11.47
C PRO A 55 -8.02 14.97 -10.28
N ARG A 56 -8.52 14.81 -9.08
CA ARG A 56 -7.78 14.96 -7.81
C ARG A 56 -7.82 13.69 -6.97
N GLY A 57 -8.14 12.53 -7.58
CA GLY A 57 -8.26 11.24 -6.92
C GLY A 57 -6.92 10.53 -6.73
N ILE A 58 -6.98 9.37 -6.06
CA ILE A 58 -5.80 8.50 -5.84
C ILE A 58 -5.16 8.07 -7.17
N LYS A 59 -5.98 7.83 -8.21
CA LYS A 59 -5.47 7.51 -9.55
C LYS A 59 -4.57 8.63 -10.09
N ALA A 60 -5.03 9.88 -10.03
CA ALA A 60 -4.24 11.03 -10.48
C ALA A 60 -2.96 11.20 -9.66
N LEU A 61 -3.01 10.93 -8.34
CA LEU A 61 -1.84 10.92 -7.49
C LEU A 61 -0.81 9.86 -7.91
N LEU A 62 -1.25 8.61 -8.17
CA LEU A 62 -0.36 7.54 -8.64
C LEU A 62 0.23 7.84 -10.02
N GLU A 63 -0.55 8.38 -10.95
CA GLU A 63 -0.09 8.78 -12.27
C GLU A 63 0.97 9.91 -12.17
N GLY A 64 0.77 10.89 -11.30
CA GLY A 64 1.75 11.93 -11.03
C GLY A 64 3.05 11.38 -10.42
N MET A 65 2.93 10.47 -9.44
CA MET A 65 4.09 9.77 -8.87
C MET A 65 4.82 8.92 -9.90
N GLN A 66 4.09 8.24 -10.77
CA GLN A 66 4.67 7.47 -11.88
C GLN A 66 5.52 8.35 -12.80
N MET A 67 4.99 9.50 -13.20
CA MET A 67 5.71 10.46 -14.06
C MET A 67 6.97 11.00 -13.39
N MET A 68 6.90 11.30 -12.09
CA MET A 68 8.02 11.82 -11.33
C MET A 68 9.12 10.78 -11.11
N LEU A 69 8.75 9.56 -10.72
CA LEU A 69 9.68 8.51 -10.30
C LEU A 69 10.18 7.64 -11.48
N GLY A 70 9.43 7.58 -12.58
CA GLY A 70 9.69 6.63 -13.66
C GLY A 70 9.45 5.17 -13.27
N TRP A 71 8.66 4.93 -12.20
CA TRP A 71 8.34 3.60 -11.72
C TRP A 71 7.28 2.92 -12.58
N GLU A 72 7.31 1.60 -12.65
CA GLU A 72 6.35 0.81 -13.42
C GLU A 72 5.00 0.74 -12.70
N PRO A 73 3.88 0.91 -13.43
CA PRO A 73 2.56 0.80 -12.83
C PRO A 73 2.21 -0.66 -12.53
N ILE A 74 1.59 -0.89 -11.37
CA ILE A 74 0.96 -2.15 -11.00
C ILE A 74 -0.51 -2.02 -11.31
N LEU A 75 -1.02 -2.93 -12.15
CA LEU A 75 -2.40 -2.89 -12.61
C LEU A 75 -3.22 -4.07 -12.07
N ASP A 76 -4.48 -3.81 -11.71
CA ASP A 76 -5.50 -4.82 -11.42
C ASP A 76 -6.77 -4.48 -12.20
N ALA A 77 -7.22 -5.39 -13.06
CA ALA A 77 -8.36 -5.18 -13.96
C ALA A 77 -8.31 -3.83 -14.73
N GLY A 78 -7.11 -3.42 -15.16
CA GLY A 78 -6.88 -2.17 -15.89
C GLY A 78 -6.77 -0.91 -15.02
N ASN A 79 -6.96 -1.01 -13.71
CA ASN A 79 -6.78 0.09 -12.78
C ASN A 79 -5.35 0.12 -12.24
N ILE A 80 -4.75 1.32 -12.15
CA ILE A 80 -3.47 1.48 -11.47
C ILE A 80 -3.68 1.39 -9.96
N ILE A 81 -3.05 0.39 -9.33
CA ILE A 81 -3.21 0.11 -7.90
C ILE A 81 -1.91 0.25 -7.11
N GLY A 82 -0.86 0.68 -7.78
CA GLY A 82 0.46 0.88 -7.18
C GLY A 82 1.53 1.13 -8.22
N LEU A 83 2.73 1.31 -7.73
CA LEU A 83 3.94 1.50 -8.53
C LEU A 83 5.04 0.60 -7.98
N VAL A 84 5.92 0.10 -8.84
CA VAL A 84 7.09 -0.65 -8.43
C VAL A 84 8.34 -0.04 -9.04
N GLU A 85 9.36 0.10 -8.22
CA GLU A 85 10.69 0.53 -8.67
C GLU A 85 11.25 -0.51 -9.66
N PRO A 86 11.88 -0.10 -10.79
CA PRO A 86 12.28 -1.02 -11.86
C PRO A 86 13.20 -2.16 -11.43
N THR A 87 14.03 -1.96 -10.40
CA THR A 87 14.87 -3.04 -9.83
C THR A 87 14.10 -3.93 -8.85
N GLY A 88 12.86 -3.54 -8.49
CA GLY A 88 12.01 -4.25 -7.53
C GLY A 88 12.38 -4.00 -6.07
N ALA A 89 13.25 -3.03 -5.79
CA ALA A 89 13.70 -2.73 -4.44
C ALA A 89 12.60 -2.11 -3.56
N GLY A 90 11.72 -1.29 -4.15
CA GLY A 90 10.63 -0.64 -3.43
C GLY A 90 9.34 -0.60 -4.23
N ALA A 91 8.22 -0.32 -3.55
CA ALA A 91 6.92 -0.20 -4.18
C ALA A 91 6.04 0.84 -3.45
N ILE A 92 5.09 1.39 -4.19
CA ILE A 92 3.95 2.13 -3.64
C ILE A 92 2.72 1.26 -3.88
N SER A 93 1.92 1.06 -2.86
CA SER A 93 0.67 0.32 -2.98
C SER A 93 -0.51 1.03 -2.36
N LEU A 94 -1.72 0.56 -2.69
CA LEU A 94 -2.95 1.02 -2.09
C LEU A 94 -3.50 -0.05 -1.17
N GLU A 95 -3.90 0.36 0.01
CA GLU A 95 -4.67 -0.43 0.94
C GLU A 95 -6.19 -0.20 0.74
N PRO A 96 -7.07 -1.06 1.28
CA PRO A 96 -8.49 -1.10 0.91
C PRO A 96 -9.24 0.22 0.96
N GLY A 97 -8.96 1.05 1.95
CA GLY A 97 -9.59 2.36 2.17
C GLY A 97 -8.85 3.53 1.54
N GLY A 98 -7.85 3.24 0.68
CA GLY A 98 -7.02 4.26 0.05
C GLY A 98 -5.82 4.68 0.89
N GLN A 99 -5.51 3.95 1.98
CA GLN A 99 -4.25 4.16 2.68
C GLN A 99 -3.11 3.97 1.67
N PHE A 100 -2.24 4.98 1.61
CA PHE A 100 -1.17 5.07 0.64
C PHE A 100 0.12 4.57 1.27
N GLU A 101 0.61 3.44 0.79
CA GLU A 101 1.71 2.72 1.38
C GLU A 101 3.01 2.91 0.60
N LEU A 102 4.12 3.10 1.32
CA LEU A 102 5.45 2.83 0.85
C LEU A 102 5.89 1.47 1.40
N SER A 103 6.07 0.49 0.52
CA SER A 103 6.82 -0.74 0.83
C SER A 103 8.28 -0.49 0.45
N GLY A 104 9.11 -0.15 1.44
CA GLY A 104 10.48 0.29 1.25
C GLY A 104 11.44 -0.83 0.83
N ALA A 105 12.62 -0.42 0.38
CA ALA A 105 13.70 -1.32 0.00
C ALA A 105 14.25 -2.11 1.21
N PRO A 106 14.83 -3.30 0.98
CA PRO A 106 15.53 -4.04 2.03
C PRO A 106 16.88 -3.37 2.35
N LEU A 107 16.91 -2.53 3.37
CA LEU A 107 18.02 -1.68 3.76
C LEU A 107 18.82 -2.24 4.94
N GLU A 108 20.07 -1.79 5.11
CA GLU A 108 20.98 -2.29 6.14
C GLU A 108 20.87 -1.54 7.46
N THR A 109 20.52 -0.26 7.41
CA THR A 109 20.53 0.62 8.60
C THR A 109 19.26 1.46 8.70
N ILE A 110 18.90 1.81 9.93
CA ILE A 110 17.79 2.73 10.21
C ILE A 110 18.00 4.12 9.57
N HIS A 111 19.24 4.54 9.37
CA HIS A 111 19.53 5.81 8.70
C HIS A 111 19.20 5.78 7.20
N GLN A 112 19.38 4.63 6.55
CA GLN A 112 18.95 4.45 5.15
C GLN A 112 17.41 4.46 5.07
N THR A 113 16.74 3.75 5.97
CA THR A 113 15.27 3.76 6.10
C THR A 113 14.72 5.17 6.32
N CYS A 114 15.35 5.93 7.23
CA CYS A 114 14.95 7.32 7.47
C CYS A 114 15.11 8.21 6.22
N ARG A 115 16.19 8.05 5.45
CA ARG A 115 16.37 8.78 4.19
C ARG A 115 15.33 8.40 3.14
N GLU A 116 15.03 7.11 3.00
CA GLU A 116 14.00 6.61 2.08
C GLU A 116 12.63 7.19 2.41
N ALA A 117 12.20 7.10 3.68
CA ALA A 117 10.93 7.64 4.13
C ALA A 117 10.82 9.16 3.91
N ASN A 118 11.88 9.92 4.23
CA ASN A 118 11.89 11.36 4.00
C ASN A 118 11.86 11.72 2.51
N ALA A 119 12.60 11.00 1.65
CA ALA A 119 12.58 11.19 0.21
C ALA A 119 11.17 10.93 -0.35
N HIS A 120 10.55 9.81 0.05
CA HIS A 120 9.19 9.48 -0.34
C HIS A 120 8.17 10.56 0.08
N LEU A 121 8.25 11.04 1.32
CA LEU A 121 7.35 12.09 1.80
C LEU A 121 7.54 13.42 1.05
N ALA A 122 8.77 13.77 0.68
CA ALA A 122 9.05 14.96 -0.12
C ALA A 122 8.47 14.85 -1.55
N GLN A 123 8.72 13.73 -2.22
CA GLN A 123 8.19 13.43 -3.55
C GLN A 123 6.65 13.40 -3.56
N LEU A 124 6.07 12.73 -2.57
CA LEU A 124 4.63 12.63 -2.42
C LEU A 124 3.98 14.01 -2.21
N ARG A 125 4.61 14.89 -1.43
CA ARG A 125 4.13 16.26 -1.21
C ARG A 125 4.09 17.06 -2.49
N GLU A 126 5.10 16.96 -3.33
CA GLU A 126 5.20 17.71 -4.59
C GLU A 126 4.04 17.42 -5.54
N ILE A 127 3.60 16.16 -5.59
CA ILE A 127 2.44 15.76 -6.43
C ILE A 127 1.11 16.02 -5.70
N ALA A 128 1.04 15.82 -4.40
CA ALA A 128 -0.19 15.90 -3.63
C ALA A 128 -0.68 17.34 -3.37
N GLU A 129 0.23 18.28 -3.11
CA GLU A 129 -0.13 19.68 -2.82
C GLU A 129 -0.96 20.33 -3.94
N PRO A 130 -0.60 20.23 -5.24
CA PRO A 130 -1.42 20.75 -6.34
C PRO A 130 -2.80 20.10 -6.43
N LEU A 131 -2.94 18.86 -5.98
CA LEU A 131 -4.22 18.14 -5.91
C LEU A 131 -5.04 18.51 -4.65
N GLY A 132 -4.48 19.30 -3.75
CA GLY A 132 -5.09 19.65 -2.46
C GLY A 132 -5.15 18.47 -1.49
N ILE A 133 -4.23 17.52 -1.62
CA ILE A 133 -4.15 16.31 -0.79
C ILE A 133 -3.05 16.48 0.26
N LYS A 134 -3.34 16.04 1.48
CA LYS A 134 -2.37 15.82 2.57
C LYS A 134 -2.49 14.39 3.10
N PHE A 135 -1.53 14.01 3.93
CA PHE A 135 -1.44 12.66 4.49
C PHE A 135 -1.35 12.72 6.01
N LEU A 136 -1.97 11.73 6.64
CA LEU A 136 -1.93 11.54 8.09
C LEU A 136 -1.44 10.13 8.40
N GLY A 137 -0.27 10.03 9.03
CA GLY A 137 0.28 8.78 9.58
C GLY A 137 -0.26 8.58 10.99
N ILE A 138 -1.27 7.72 11.13
CA ILE A 138 -1.92 7.38 12.40
C ILE A 138 -2.60 6.01 12.26
N GLY A 139 -2.60 5.22 13.32
CA GLY A 139 -3.08 3.83 13.30
C GLY A 139 -4.56 3.61 12.97
N GLY A 140 -5.40 4.65 12.97
CA GLY A 140 -6.80 4.55 12.62
C GLY A 140 -7.40 5.86 12.16
N SER A 141 -8.37 5.81 11.23
CA SER A 141 -9.06 7.00 10.73
C SER A 141 -9.82 7.71 11.85
N PRO A 142 -9.48 8.97 12.17
CA PRO A 142 -10.06 9.66 13.31
C PRO A 142 -11.45 10.28 13.02
N LYS A 143 -11.82 10.39 11.73
CA LYS A 143 -13.01 11.16 11.34
C LYS A 143 -14.03 10.34 10.57
N TRP A 144 -13.61 9.59 9.56
CA TRP A 144 -14.56 8.98 8.62
C TRP A 144 -15.17 7.70 9.17
N THR A 145 -16.45 7.53 8.91
CA THR A 145 -17.15 6.26 9.10
C THR A 145 -16.77 5.27 8.00
N LEU A 146 -17.10 3.99 8.18
CA LEU A 146 -16.90 2.98 7.14
C LEU A 146 -17.65 3.32 5.84
N ALA A 147 -18.84 3.94 5.96
CA ALA A 147 -19.65 4.34 4.80
C ALA A 147 -19.03 5.50 4.00
N GLU A 148 -18.28 6.37 4.66
CA GLU A 148 -17.58 7.50 4.04
C GLU A 148 -16.21 7.12 3.48
N THR A 149 -15.65 5.98 3.91
CA THR A 149 -14.33 5.53 3.47
C THR A 149 -14.40 5.02 2.02
N PRO A 150 -13.55 5.53 1.11
CA PRO A 150 -13.54 5.09 -0.27
C PRO A 150 -13.08 3.62 -0.38
N ARG A 151 -13.38 3.01 -1.51
CA ARG A 151 -12.92 1.64 -1.82
C ARG A 151 -12.01 1.66 -3.01
N MET A 152 -10.83 1.07 -2.85
CA MET A 152 -9.86 0.98 -3.94
C MET A 152 -10.21 -0.18 -4.89
N PRO A 153 -10.01 -0.03 -6.21
CA PRO A 153 -10.43 -1.00 -7.23
C PRO A 153 -9.45 -2.17 -7.37
N LYS A 154 -9.19 -2.87 -6.27
CA LYS A 154 -8.35 -4.06 -6.24
C LYS A 154 -9.24 -5.29 -6.08
N THR A 155 -9.12 -6.26 -7.00
CA THR A 155 -9.99 -7.44 -7.07
C THR A 155 -10.07 -8.19 -5.74
N ARG A 156 -8.94 -8.36 -5.05
CA ARG A 156 -8.88 -9.02 -3.73
C ARG A 156 -9.73 -8.31 -2.66
N TYR A 157 -9.88 -6.99 -2.74
CA TYR A 157 -10.66 -6.21 -1.76
C TYR A 157 -12.16 -6.45 -1.91
N GLY A 158 -12.63 -6.74 -3.12
CA GLY A 158 -14.00 -7.20 -3.36
C GLY A 158 -14.28 -8.54 -2.68
N ILE A 159 -13.36 -9.49 -2.82
CA ILE A 159 -13.43 -10.80 -2.16
C ILE A 159 -13.45 -10.63 -0.64
N MET A 160 -12.51 -9.87 -0.08
CA MET A 160 -12.41 -9.62 1.36
C MET A 160 -13.66 -8.94 1.91
N SER A 161 -14.20 -7.91 1.21
CA SER A 161 -15.40 -7.19 1.62
C SER A 161 -16.64 -8.08 1.66
N SER A 162 -16.70 -9.08 0.79
CA SER A 162 -17.80 -10.04 0.75
C SER A 162 -17.66 -11.13 1.83
N TYR A 163 -16.44 -11.45 2.23
CA TYR A 163 -16.15 -12.52 3.18
C TYR A 163 -16.15 -12.04 4.64
N MET A 164 -15.50 -10.91 4.94
CA MET A 164 -15.29 -10.42 6.31
C MET A 164 -16.59 -10.33 7.15
N PRO A 165 -17.73 -9.82 6.61
CA PRO A 165 -18.98 -9.77 7.38
C PRO A 165 -19.56 -11.13 7.76
N LYS A 166 -19.13 -12.21 7.10
CA LYS A 166 -19.59 -13.58 7.39
C LYS A 166 -18.90 -14.20 8.61
N VAL A 167 -17.71 -13.69 8.93
CA VAL A 167 -16.87 -14.26 10.00
C VAL A 167 -16.70 -13.33 11.21
N GLY A 168 -17.11 -12.06 11.11
CA GLY A 168 -17.03 -11.12 12.23
C GLY A 168 -17.63 -9.75 11.92
N THR A 169 -17.84 -8.96 12.97
CA THR A 169 -18.53 -7.66 12.89
C THR A 169 -17.61 -6.46 12.66
N ARG A 170 -16.27 -6.61 12.85
CA ARG A 170 -15.31 -5.53 12.78
C ARG A 170 -14.26 -5.67 11.66
N GLY A 171 -14.34 -6.73 10.86
CA GLY A 171 -13.37 -6.99 9.80
C GLY A 171 -13.29 -5.87 8.77
N LEU A 172 -14.42 -5.27 8.39
CA LEU A 172 -14.43 -4.14 7.46
C LEU A 172 -13.88 -2.85 8.08
N ASP A 173 -14.17 -2.57 9.34
CA ASP A 173 -13.57 -1.42 10.05
C ASP A 173 -12.05 -1.55 10.08
N MET A 174 -11.54 -2.73 10.46
CA MET A 174 -10.11 -3.01 10.47
C MET A 174 -9.52 -2.82 9.07
N MET A 175 -10.10 -3.42 8.06
CA MET A 175 -9.59 -3.43 6.69
C MET A 175 -9.55 -2.04 6.05
N TYR A 176 -10.58 -1.21 6.27
CA TYR A 176 -10.72 0.09 5.59
C TYR A 176 -10.27 1.29 6.41
N ARG A 177 -10.20 1.16 7.74
CA ARG A 177 -10.05 2.31 8.64
C ARG A 177 -8.83 2.23 9.55
N THR A 178 -8.01 1.19 9.43
CA THR A 178 -6.71 1.12 10.12
C THR A 178 -5.56 1.35 9.17
N CYS A 179 -4.42 1.72 9.71
CA CYS A 179 -3.21 2.06 9.00
C CYS A 179 -2.03 1.54 9.81
N THR A 180 -1.10 0.87 9.18
CA THR A 180 0.14 0.42 9.81
C THR A 180 1.16 1.56 9.82
N ILE A 181 1.86 1.73 10.94
CA ILE A 181 2.89 2.76 11.11
C ILE A 181 4.20 2.09 11.52
#